data_ea7364f71e9050456da9a9e064afa8f3
#
_entry.id   ea7364f71e9050456da9a9e064afa8f3
#
_cell.length_a   1.000
_cell.length_b   1.000
_cell.length_c   1.000
_cell.angle_alpha   90.00
_cell.angle_beta   90.00
_cell.angle_gamma   90.00
#
_symmetry.space_group_name_H-M   'P 1'
#
loop_
_entity.id
_entity.type
_entity.pdbx_description
1 polymer ?
#
loop_
_entity_poly.entity_id
_entity_poly.type
_entity_poly.pdbx_seq_one_letter_code
_entity_poly.pdbx_strand_id
1 'polypeptide(L)'
;MTNPPMPDPSSMRGAVDLSSLASRRSAPQPPAADGSAPAAGEGAPVPASALVVDATDQSFGQVVELSKRVPVVVDLWAEWCAPCKQLTPVLEQLVAEYAGRIVLAKVDVDANPQLAQAFQAQSIPTVAAVVAGQPVPLFTGAQPEQVVREVFEQLLQLASQHGGNGRVDVGEAPA
;
A
#
# COMPACT_ATOMS: atom_id res chain seq x y z
N MET A 1 55.18 -49.71 -7.89
CA MET A 1 53.78 -49.29 -7.61
C MET A 1 53.74 -48.84 -6.16
N THR A 2 53.96 -47.57 -5.95
CA THR A 2 53.99 -46.94 -4.63
C THR A 2 52.61 -46.38 -4.30
N ASN A 3 52.00 -47.02 -3.36
CA ASN A 3 50.72 -46.58 -2.82
C ASN A 3 50.89 -45.30 -2.04
N PRO A 4 50.17 -44.19 -2.30
CA PRO A 4 50.27 -42.99 -1.50
C PRO A 4 49.75 -43.25 -0.07
N PRO A 5 50.35 -42.70 0.94
CA PRO A 5 49.90 -42.87 2.32
C PRO A 5 48.50 -42.25 2.48
N MET A 6 47.60 -43.00 3.13
CA MET A 6 46.30 -42.50 3.54
C MET A 6 46.44 -41.35 4.53
N PRO A 7 45.69 -40.27 4.41
CA PRO A 7 45.76 -39.20 5.38
C PRO A 7 45.25 -39.69 6.74
N ASP A 8 45.98 -39.28 7.77
CA ASP A 8 45.73 -39.57 9.14
C ASP A 8 44.35 -39.04 9.58
N PRO A 9 43.54 -39.82 10.26
CA PRO A 9 42.22 -39.38 10.73
C PRO A 9 42.26 -38.21 11.75
N SER A 10 43.48 -37.84 12.20
CA SER A 10 43.67 -36.72 13.13
C SER A 10 43.59 -35.33 12.46
N SER A 11 43.58 -35.26 11.14
CA SER A 11 43.52 -33.96 10.42
C SER A 11 42.11 -33.49 10.09
N MET A 12 41.11 -34.20 10.54
CA MET A 12 39.71 -33.72 10.44
C MET A 12 39.29 -32.87 11.64
N ARG A 13 40.12 -31.90 12.02
CA ARG A 13 39.78 -30.88 13.02
C ARG A 13 39.02 -29.69 12.39
N GLY A 14 38.14 -29.98 11.47
CA GLY A 14 37.29 -29.01 10.83
C GLY A 14 35.84 -29.44 10.72
N ALA A 15 35.46 -30.54 11.37
CA ALA A 15 34.06 -30.94 11.45
C ALA A 15 33.33 -29.93 12.33
N VAL A 16 32.57 -29.05 11.73
CA VAL A 16 31.70 -28.14 12.44
C VAL A 16 30.69 -29.01 13.17
N ASP A 17 30.77 -29.00 14.49
CA ASP A 17 29.82 -29.73 15.34
C ASP A 17 28.44 -29.11 15.21
N LEU A 18 27.59 -29.74 14.41
CA LEU A 18 26.20 -29.32 14.21
C LEU A 18 25.30 -29.66 15.38
N SER A 19 25.81 -30.27 16.42
CA SER A 19 25.03 -30.62 17.62
C SER A 19 24.49 -29.37 18.30
N SER A 20 25.20 -28.24 18.19
CA SER A 20 24.75 -26.95 18.73
C SER A 20 23.56 -26.38 17.97
N LEU A 21 23.33 -26.78 16.72
CA LEU A 21 22.15 -26.37 15.95
C LEU A 21 20.91 -27.20 16.30
N ALA A 22 21.11 -28.46 16.71
CA ALA A 22 20.01 -29.28 17.20
C ALA A 22 19.48 -28.81 18.56
N SER A 23 20.38 -28.29 19.41
CA SER A 23 20.01 -27.77 20.73
C SER A 23 19.23 -26.44 20.67
N ARG A 24 19.36 -25.69 19.56
CA ARG A 24 18.59 -24.46 19.36
C ARG A 24 17.15 -24.70 18.94
N ARG A 25 16.80 -25.94 18.57
CA ARG A 25 15.41 -26.32 18.28
C ARG A 25 14.56 -26.60 19.52
N SER A 26 15.18 -26.61 20.70
CA SER A 26 14.51 -26.87 21.97
C SER A 26 14.34 -25.61 22.83
N ALA A 27 14.51 -24.43 22.27
CA ALA A 27 13.97 -23.24 22.92
C ALA A 27 12.44 -23.41 22.94
N PRO A 28 11.77 -23.24 24.11
CA PRO A 28 10.34 -23.27 24.13
C PRO A 28 9.84 -22.18 23.18
N GLN A 29 9.24 -22.61 22.08
CA GLN A 29 8.42 -21.74 21.29
C GLN A 29 7.39 -21.15 22.23
N PRO A 30 7.22 -19.83 22.27
CA PRO A 30 6.04 -19.29 22.92
C PRO A 30 4.83 -20.00 22.31
N PRO A 31 3.81 -20.34 23.08
CA PRO A 31 2.66 -21.06 22.57
C PRO A 31 2.21 -20.33 21.32
N ALA A 32 2.13 -21.07 20.21
CA ALA A 32 1.50 -20.59 19.02
C ALA A 32 0.15 -20.05 19.49
N ALA A 33 0.03 -18.73 19.47
CA ALA A 33 -1.28 -18.13 19.56
C ALA A 33 -2.06 -18.80 18.44
N ASP A 34 -3.10 -19.53 18.83
CA ASP A 34 -4.06 -20.07 17.91
C ASP A 34 -4.33 -19.03 16.84
N GLY A 35 -3.87 -19.32 15.65
CA GLY A 35 -4.15 -18.52 14.49
C GLY A 35 -5.62 -18.64 14.11
N SER A 36 -6.48 -18.18 14.98
CA SER A 36 -7.74 -17.63 14.52
C SER A 36 -7.36 -16.41 13.72
N ALA A 37 -7.24 -16.58 12.42
CA ALA A 37 -7.38 -15.45 11.52
C ALA A 37 -8.63 -14.70 12.02
N PRO A 38 -8.52 -13.44 12.41
CA PRO A 38 -9.72 -12.68 12.71
C PRO A 38 -10.54 -12.73 11.43
N ALA A 39 -11.68 -13.40 11.51
CA ALA A 39 -12.73 -13.19 10.55
C ALA A 39 -12.80 -11.69 10.32
N ALA A 40 -12.95 -11.27 9.07
CA ALA A 40 -13.14 -9.88 8.70
C ALA A 40 -14.27 -9.31 9.54
N GLY A 41 -13.92 -8.93 10.77
CA GLY A 41 -14.76 -8.24 11.73
C GLY A 41 -14.52 -6.77 11.51
N GLU A 42 -15.57 -6.09 11.17
CA GLU A 42 -15.69 -4.65 11.23
C GLU A 42 -14.85 -4.09 12.39
N GLY A 43 -13.92 -3.20 12.07
CA GLY A 43 -13.38 -2.26 13.04
C GLY A 43 -11.97 -2.47 13.55
N ALA A 44 -11.08 -3.22 12.88
CA ALA A 44 -9.66 -3.10 13.20
C ALA A 44 -9.14 -1.74 12.70
N PRO A 45 -8.51 -0.92 13.55
CA PRO A 45 -7.97 0.36 13.13
C PRO A 45 -6.92 0.15 12.05
N VAL A 46 -7.13 0.74 10.89
CA VAL A 46 -6.18 0.69 9.79
C VAL A 46 -5.10 1.75 10.09
N PRO A 47 -3.83 1.41 10.17
CA PRO A 47 -2.78 2.40 10.39
C PRO A 47 -2.85 3.49 9.31
N ALA A 48 -2.44 4.70 9.64
CA ALA A 48 -2.44 5.84 8.70
C ALA A 48 -1.71 5.51 7.37
N SER A 49 -0.74 4.61 7.40
CA SER A 49 -0.08 4.03 6.22
C SER A 49 -1.02 3.23 5.31
N ALA A 50 -2.17 2.80 5.79
CA ALA A 50 -3.16 2.10 4.97
C ALA A 50 -4.16 3.03 4.27
N LEU A 51 -4.08 4.34 4.55
CA LEU A 51 -4.81 5.36 3.79
C LEU A 51 -4.12 5.73 2.48
N VAL A 52 -2.85 5.35 2.35
CA VAL A 52 -2.04 5.57 1.15
C VAL A 52 -1.52 4.21 0.69
N VAL A 53 -1.88 3.81 -0.50
CA VAL A 53 -1.50 2.53 -1.09
C VAL A 53 -0.86 2.74 -2.45
N ASP A 54 0.13 1.93 -2.78
CA ASP A 54 0.66 1.86 -4.14
C ASP A 54 -0.20 0.88 -4.94
N ALA A 55 -0.78 1.37 -6.04
CA ALA A 55 -1.62 0.56 -6.91
C ALA A 55 -0.90 0.26 -8.22
N THR A 56 -1.06 -0.96 -8.69
CA THR A 56 -0.48 -1.45 -9.94
C THR A 56 -1.57 -1.96 -10.88
N ASP A 57 -1.22 -2.15 -12.16
CA ASP A 57 -2.11 -2.77 -13.15
C ASP A 57 -2.72 -4.09 -12.63
N GLN A 58 -1.98 -4.83 -11.80
CA GLN A 58 -2.42 -6.12 -11.25
C GLN A 58 -3.24 -6.00 -9.98
N SER A 59 -2.96 -5.01 -9.12
CA SER A 59 -3.62 -4.83 -7.83
C SER A 59 -4.82 -3.88 -7.87
N PHE A 60 -5.03 -3.18 -8.97
CA PHE A 60 -6.05 -2.14 -9.08
C PHE A 60 -7.49 -2.64 -8.85
N GLY A 61 -7.74 -3.91 -9.09
CA GLY A 61 -9.02 -4.54 -8.74
C GLY A 61 -9.40 -4.36 -7.27
N GLN A 62 -8.42 -4.35 -6.36
CA GLN A 62 -8.65 -4.08 -4.92
C GLN A 62 -9.06 -2.63 -4.66
N VAL A 63 -8.50 -1.69 -5.42
CA VAL A 63 -8.90 -0.27 -5.36
C VAL A 63 -10.35 -0.11 -5.80
N VAL A 64 -10.74 -0.78 -6.87
CA VAL A 64 -12.13 -0.77 -7.36
C VAL A 64 -13.10 -1.34 -6.32
N GLU A 65 -12.75 -2.46 -5.67
CA GLU A 65 -13.58 -3.01 -4.59
C GLU A 65 -13.67 -2.07 -3.39
N LEU A 66 -12.55 -1.46 -2.99
CA LEU A 66 -12.53 -0.49 -1.89
C LEU A 66 -13.41 0.73 -2.19
N SER A 67 -13.42 1.17 -3.45
CA SER A 67 -14.18 2.35 -3.89
C SER A 67 -15.70 2.20 -3.76
N LYS A 68 -16.20 0.98 -3.58
CA LYS A 68 -17.61 0.72 -3.29
C LYS A 68 -18.03 1.15 -1.89
N ARG A 69 -17.06 1.35 -1.00
CA ARG A 69 -17.28 1.75 0.40
C ARG A 69 -16.81 3.17 0.69
N VAL A 70 -15.64 3.54 0.18
CA VAL A 70 -15.04 4.86 0.37
C VAL A 70 -14.50 5.37 -0.97
N PRO A 71 -14.55 6.66 -1.27
CA PRO A 71 -13.92 7.18 -2.47
C PRO A 71 -12.40 7.00 -2.40
N VAL A 72 -11.81 6.56 -3.50
CA VAL A 72 -10.37 6.39 -3.62
C VAL A 72 -9.83 7.43 -4.60
N VAL A 73 -8.97 8.32 -4.13
CA VAL A 73 -8.25 9.27 -4.97
C VAL A 73 -7.07 8.54 -5.60
N VAL A 74 -6.88 8.72 -6.90
CA VAL A 74 -5.79 8.11 -7.68
C VAL A 74 -4.82 9.19 -8.11
N ASP A 75 -3.60 9.12 -7.61
CA ASP A 75 -2.49 10.01 -7.98
C ASP A 75 -1.62 9.32 -9.04
N LEU A 76 -1.71 9.80 -10.28
CA LEU A 76 -0.90 9.31 -11.39
C LEU A 76 0.35 10.17 -11.48
N TRP A 77 1.50 9.56 -11.19
CA TRP A 77 2.78 10.22 -11.00
C TRP A 77 3.93 9.46 -11.69
N ALA A 78 5.10 10.06 -11.75
CA ALA A 78 6.35 9.41 -12.16
C ALA A 78 7.54 9.97 -11.38
N GLU A 79 8.61 9.18 -11.26
CA GLU A 79 9.81 9.57 -10.51
C GLU A 79 10.49 10.84 -11.05
N TRP A 80 10.46 11.05 -12.36
CA TRP A 80 11.04 12.22 -13.04
C TRP A 80 10.14 13.47 -13.00
N CYS A 81 8.94 13.37 -12.45
CA CYS A 81 7.95 14.43 -12.46
C CYS A 81 8.13 15.35 -11.24
N ALA A 82 8.74 16.50 -11.41
CA ALA A 82 8.94 17.47 -10.33
C ALA A 82 7.62 18.03 -9.74
N PRO A 83 6.59 18.40 -10.55
CA PRO A 83 5.30 18.82 -10.00
C PRO A 83 4.58 17.73 -9.20
N CYS A 84 4.75 16.45 -9.58
CA CYS A 84 4.19 15.34 -8.82
C CYS A 84 4.77 15.27 -7.41
N LYS A 85 6.07 15.49 -7.27
CA LYS A 85 6.77 15.50 -5.97
C LYS A 85 6.31 16.64 -5.05
N GLN A 86 5.74 17.69 -5.60
CA GLN A 86 5.14 18.79 -4.84
C GLN A 86 3.69 18.48 -4.45
N LEU A 87 2.93 17.85 -5.33
CA LEU A 87 1.52 17.56 -5.13
C LEU A 87 1.29 16.35 -4.21
N THR A 88 2.05 15.27 -4.39
CA THR A 88 1.85 14.02 -3.64
C THR A 88 1.84 14.22 -2.13
N PRO A 89 2.78 14.98 -1.50
CA PRO A 89 2.72 15.24 -0.07
C PRO A 89 1.45 15.98 0.37
N VAL A 90 0.92 16.87 -0.47
CA VAL A 90 -0.34 17.59 -0.19
C VAL A 90 -1.52 16.61 -0.17
N LEU A 91 -1.57 15.69 -1.13
CA LEU A 91 -2.59 14.64 -1.20
C LEU A 91 -2.52 13.73 0.03
N GLU A 92 -1.33 13.29 0.40
CA GLU A 92 -1.11 12.42 1.56
C GLU A 92 -1.55 13.09 2.87
N GLN A 93 -1.20 14.36 3.05
CA GLN A 93 -1.60 15.15 4.21
C GLN A 93 -3.12 15.29 4.30
N LEU A 94 -3.76 15.67 3.21
CA LEU A 94 -5.22 15.83 3.19
C LEU A 94 -5.96 14.52 3.45
N VAL A 95 -5.52 13.43 2.83
CA VAL A 95 -6.11 12.11 3.07
C VAL A 95 -6.01 11.72 4.55
N ALA A 96 -4.89 12.02 5.21
CA ALA A 96 -4.75 11.81 6.65
C ALA A 96 -5.73 12.67 7.47
N GLU A 97 -5.95 13.92 7.08
CA GLU A 97 -6.91 14.81 7.76
C GLU A 97 -8.36 14.30 7.62
N TYR A 98 -8.72 13.71 6.49
CA TYR A 98 -10.05 13.13 6.28
C TYR A 98 -10.26 11.78 7.01
N ALA A 99 -9.23 11.26 7.65
CA ALA A 99 -9.29 10.18 8.64
C ALA A 99 -10.12 8.96 8.20
N GLY A 100 -9.80 8.41 7.05
CA GLY A 100 -10.43 7.19 6.53
C GLY A 100 -11.68 7.42 5.67
N ARG A 101 -12.12 8.64 5.47
CA ARG A 101 -13.22 8.98 4.56
C ARG A 101 -12.78 9.02 3.10
N ILE A 102 -11.49 9.12 2.84
CA ILE A 102 -10.84 9.06 1.53
C ILE A 102 -9.60 8.20 1.65
N VAL A 103 -9.31 7.41 0.64
CA VAL A 103 -8.06 6.65 0.49
C VAL A 103 -7.30 7.18 -0.72
N LEU A 104 -5.99 7.22 -0.64
CA LEU A 104 -5.11 7.61 -1.74
C LEU A 104 -4.45 6.37 -2.35
N ALA A 105 -4.62 6.16 -3.64
CA ALA A 105 -3.91 5.16 -4.43
C ALA A 105 -2.90 5.87 -5.33
N LYS A 106 -1.63 5.56 -5.15
CA LYS A 106 -0.54 6.11 -5.96
C LYS A 106 -0.24 5.15 -7.11
N VAL A 107 -0.18 5.67 -8.33
CA VAL A 107 0.08 4.90 -9.55
C VAL A 107 1.27 5.50 -10.27
N ASP A 108 2.38 4.76 -10.33
CA ASP A 108 3.52 5.09 -11.18
C ASP A 108 3.16 4.78 -12.65
N VAL A 109 3.08 5.82 -13.48
CA VAL A 109 2.64 5.67 -14.87
C VAL A 109 3.66 4.93 -15.75
N ASP A 110 4.94 4.95 -15.38
CA ASP A 110 5.99 4.23 -16.12
C ASP A 110 5.92 2.72 -15.85
N ALA A 111 5.61 2.35 -14.61
CA ALA A 111 5.44 0.95 -14.22
C ALA A 111 4.05 0.37 -14.57
N ASN A 112 3.03 1.23 -14.71
CA ASN A 112 1.64 0.82 -14.87
C ASN A 112 0.98 1.53 -16.07
N PRO A 113 1.42 1.22 -17.30
CA PRO A 113 0.95 1.91 -18.51
C PRO A 113 -0.53 1.65 -18.81
N GLN A 114 -1.09 0.53 -18.38
CA GLN A 114 -2.51 0.22 -18.58
C GLN A 114 -3.39 1.16 -17.75
N LEU A 115 -3.04 1.41 -16.49
CA LEU A 115 -3.73 2.38 -15.65
C LEU A 115 -3.58 3.80 -16.19
N ALA A 116 -2.38 4.17 -16.64
CA ALA A 116 -2.17 5.47 -17.27
C ALA A 116 -3.10 5.70 -18.47
N GLN A 117 -3.30 4.69 -19.29
CA GLN A 117 -4.24 4.76 -20.43
C GLN A 117 -5.70 4.77 -19.96
N ALA A 118 -6.07 3.94 -18.99
CA ALA A 118 -7.44 3.85 -18.48
C ALA A 118 -7.91 5.18 -17.88
N PHE A 119 -7.02 5.90 -17.20
CA PHE A 119 -7.30 7.22 -16.64
C PHE A 119 -6.99 8.38 -17.61
N GLN A 120 -6.59 8.07 -18.84
CA GLN A 120 -6.24 9.06 -19.85
C GLN A 120 -5.19 10.07 -19.38
N ALA A 121 -4.20 9.59 -18.64
CA ALA A 121 -3.11 10.39 -18.09
C ALA A 121 -2.11 10.79 -19.17
N GLN A 122 -2.49 11.72 -20.04
CA GLN A 122 -1.64 12.26 -21.12
C GLN A 122 -0.56 13.19 -20.58
N SER A 123 -0.77 13.75 -19.41
CA SER A 123 0.19 14.58 -18.68
C SER A 123 0.12 14.25 -17.20
N ILE A 124 1.20 14.47 -16.48
CA ILE A 124 1.28 14.23 -15.04
C ILE A 124 1.77 15.48 -14.28
N PRO A 125 1.33 15.64 -13.01
CA PRO A 125 0.40 14.79 -12.29
C PRO A 125 -1.01 14.86 -12.90
N THR A 126 -1.68 13.72 -12.92
CA THR A 126 -3.12 13.64 -13.17
C THR A 126 -3.75 13.01 -11.93
N VAL A 127 -4.78 13.63 -11.41
CA VAL A 127 -5.51 13.13 -10.24
C VAL A 127 -6.94 12.81 -10.65
N ALA A 128 -7.33 11.60 -10.35
CA ALA A 128 -8.68 11.09 -10.56
C ALA A 128 -9.19 10.49 -9.25
N ALA A 129 -10.40 9.99 -9.27
CA ALA A 129 -10.96 9.19 -8.18
C ALA A 129 -11.66 7.96 -8.74
N VAL A 130 -11.88 6.98 -7.89
CA VAL A 130 -12.78 5.86 -8.14
C VAL A 130 -13.88 5.92 -7.09
N VAL A 131 -15.11 6.00 -7.55
CA VAL A 131 -16.31 6.08 -6.71
C VAL A 131 -17.29 5.00 -7.16
N ALA A 132 -17.69 4.12 -6.26
CA ALA A 132 -18.60 3.00 -6.55
C ALA A 132 -18.15 2.18 -7.79
N GLY A 133 -16.85 1.99 -7.93
CA GLY A 133 -16.24 1.26 -9.06
C GLY A 133 -16.11 2.05 -10.36
N GLN A 134 -16.47 3.34 -10.37
CA GLN A 134 -16.41 4.18 -11.57
C GLN A 134 -15.28 5.23 -11.46
N PRO A 135 -14.48 5.40 -12.52
CA PRO A 135 -13.47 6.45 -12.56
C PRO A 135 -14.10 7.84 -12.72
N VAL A 136 -13.61 8.79 -11.96
CA VAL A 136 -14.03 10.19 -11.97
C VAL A 136 -12.79 11.06 -12.14
N PRO A 137 -12.65 11.83 -13.25
CA PRO A 137 -11.53 12.75 -13.37
C PRO A 137 -11.69 13.91 -12.38
N LEU A 138 -10.60 14.30 -11.74
CA LEU A 138 -10.60 15.43 -10.79
C LEU A 138 -9.86 16.63 -11.35
N PHE A 139 -8.54 16.54 -11.53
CA PHE A 139 -7.74 17.62 -12.10
C PHE A 139 -6.42 17.13 -12.68
N THR A 140 -5.78 17.97 -13.48
CA THR A 140 -4.45 17.74 -14.05
C THR A 140 -3.52 18.87 -13.65
N GLY A 141 -2.26 18.55 -13.38
CA GLY A 141 -1.26 19.48 -12.90
C GLY A 141 -1.28 19.67 -11.39
N ALA A 142 -0.20 20.23 -10.85
CA ALA A 142 -0.12 20.54 -9.43
C ALA A 142 -1.12 21.65 -9.07
N GLN A 143 -1.90 21.42 -8.03
CA GLN A 143 -2.86 22.38 -7.51
C GLN A 143 -2.48 22.78 -6.08
N PRO A 144 -2.78 24.00 -5.65
CA PRO A 144 -2.60 24.40 -4.25
C PRO A 144 -3.54 23.61 -3.34
N GLU A 145 -3.10 23.40 -2.11
CA GLU A 145 -3.82 22.62 -1.10
C GLU A 145 -5.30 23.00 -0.98
N GLN A 146 -5.60 24.29 -1.00
CA GLN A 146 -6.97 24.79 -0.87
C GLN A 146 -7.87 24.26 -2.01
N VAL A 147 -7.37 24.26 -3.24
CA VAL A 147 -8.11 23.74 -4.39
C VAL A 147 -8.32 22.24 -4.28
N VAL A 148 -7.28 21.51 -3.85
CA VAL A 148 -7.39 20.05 -3.62
C VAL A 148 -8.43 19.75 -2.53
N ARG A 149 -8.46 20.54 -1.47
CA ARG A 149 -9.46 20.40 -0.38
C ARG A 149 -10.88 20.59 -0.88
N GLU A 150 -11.13 21.61 -1.69
CA GLU A 150 -12.44 21.83 -2.30
C GLU A 150 -12.87 20.66 -3.20
N VAL A 151 -11.94 20.13 -3.98
CA VAL A 151 -12.18 18.95 -4.82
C VAL A 151 -12.52 17.72 -3.96
N PHE A 152 -11.82 17.53 -2.83
CA PHE A 152 -12.10 16.42 -1.92
C PHE A 152 -13.48 16.55 -1.26
N GLU A 153 -13.90 17.75 -0.90
CA GLU A 153 -15.25 17.98 -0.38
C GLU A 153 -16.34 17.63 -1.41
N GLN A 154 -16.14 18.04 -2.66
CA GLN A 154 -17.04 17.68 -3.77
C GLN A 154 -17.06 16.16 -4.02
N LEU A 155 -15.88 15.52 -3.94
CA LEU A 155 -15.75 14.09 -4.08
C LEU A 155 -16.54 13.33 -2.99
N LEU A 156 -16.47 13.79 -1.74
CA LEU A 156 -17.22 13.20 -0.63
C LEU A 156 -18.73 13.35 -0.82
N GLN A 157 -19.19 14.50 -1.33
CA GLN A 157 -20.60 14.69 -1.67
C GLN A 157 -21.05 13.73 -2.78
N LEU A 158 -20.24 13.58 -3.82
CA LEU A 158 -20.52 12.65 -4.91
C LEU A 158 -20.55 11.20 -4.39
N ALA A 159 -19.57 10.82 -3.59
CA ALA A 159 -19.47 9.47 -3.02
C ALA A 159 -20.69 9.14 -2.14
N SER A 160 -21.17 10.10 -1.35
CA SER A 160 -22.35 9.90 -0.49
C SER A 160 -23.61 9.62 -1.28
N GLN A 161 -23.75 10.19 -2.47
CA GLN A 161 -24.89 9.94 -3.38
C GLN A 161 -24.86 8.53 -3.96
N HIS A 162 -23.68 7.91 -4.04
CA HIS A 162 -23.47 6.56 -4.57
C HIS A 162 -23.22 5.50 -3.49
N GLY A 163 -23.50 5.79 -2.21
CA GLY A 163 -23.33 4.86 -1.11
C GLY A 163 -21.89 4.75 -0.59
N GLY A 164 -20.99 5.58 -1.09
CA GLY A 164 -19.57 5.62 -0.69
C GLY A 164 -19.28 6.48 0.54
N ASN A 165 -20.19 6.53 1.51
CA ASN A 165 -20.06 7.27 2.76
C ASN A 165 -19.50 6.42 3.91
N GLY A 166 -18.89 5.30 3.58
CA GLY A 166 -18.12 4.49 4.52
C GLY A 166 -16.89 5.22 5.03
N ARG A 167 -16.26 4.61 6.00
CA ARG A 167 -15.00 5.05 6.55
C ARG A 167 -14.08 3.85 6.70
N VAL A 168 -12.85 4.01 6.29
CA VAL A 168 -11.79 3.10 6.69
C VAL A 168 -11.38 3.51 8.10
N ASP A 169 -11.52 2.60 9.07
CA ASP A 169 -11.15 2.89 10.45
C ASP A 169 -9.64 3.11 10.52
N VAL A 170 -9.25 4.33 10.75
CA VAL A 170 -7.90 4.69 11.16
C VAL A 170 -7.89 4.60 12.67
N GLY A 171 -7.07 3.70 13.21
CA GLY A 171 -6.84 3.68 14.65
C GLY A 171 -6.43 5.06 15.10
N GLU A 172 -7.12 5.54 16.11
CA GLU A 172 -6.72 6.72 16.83
C GLU A 172 -5.29 6.51 17.30
N ALA A 173 -4.36 7.36 16.83
CA ALA A 173 -3.03 7.36 17.39
C ALA A 173 -3.19 7.62 18.90
N PRO A 174 -2.59 6.80 19.77
CA PRO A 174 -2.63 7.07 21.19
C PRO A 174 -2.06 8.45 21.42
N ALA A 175 -2.84 9.30 22.05
CA ALA A 175 -2.43 10.63 22.42
C ALA A 175 -1.23 10.59 23.37
#